data_ad4e2b0c33df767a774a74c603e3fb91
#
_entry.id   ad4e2b0c33df767a774a74c603e3fb91
#
_cell.length_a   1.000
_cell.length_b   1.000
_cell.length_c   1.000
_cell.angle_alpha   90.00
_cell.angle_beta   90.00
_cell.angle_gamma   90.00
#
_symmetry.space_group_name_H-M   'P 1'
#
loop_
_entity.id
_entity.type
_entity.pdbx_description
1 polymer ?
#
loop_
_entity_poly.entity_id
_entity_poly.type
_entity_poly.pdbx_seq_one_letter_code
_entity_poly.pdbx_strand_id
1 'polypeptide(L)'
;MSTTSDATSVRPPREPVQELLHTLFTELFQTERSADVHSTREADRLGGAPPALALRLVAAHAQGAMGEIVELAEARGFADTRAGVGVGSMFSQFRDGLADHLISRERSYRVTLLGMRHGMDVVRSVRFVAEAAGDTGLSTFCQTWLEHRAPLVDRVAAELAWFARNPESALEGGKGQWKARLAGALGLG
;
A
#
# COMPACT_ATOMS: atom_id res chain seq x y z
N MET A 1 19.10 15.90 -50.65
CA MET A 1 18.51 14.85 -49.87
C MET A 1 19.36 14.64 -48.61
N SER A 2 18.94 15.30 -47.51
CA SER A 2 19.67 15.26 -46.23
C SER A 2 19.01 14.21 -45.39
N THR A 3 19.73 13.13 -45.10
CA THR A 3 19.33 12.09 -44.17
C THR A 3 19.64 12.55 -42.75
N THR A 4 18.63 12.98 -42.02
CA THR A 4 18.69 13.25 -40.57
C THR A 4 18.83 11.91 -39.86
N SER A 5 20.02 11.60 -39.36
CA SER A 5 20.26 10.45 -38.48
C SER A 5 19.63 10.75 -37.14
N ASP A 6 18.54 10.08 -36.85
CA ASP A 6 17.86 10.11 -35.56
C ASP A 6 18.71 9.30 -34.56
N ALA A 7 19.64 9.99 -33.90
CA ALA A 7 20.44 9.38 -32.86
C ALA A 7 19.54 9.16 -31.63
N THR A 8 18.93 7.98 -31.55
CA THR A 8 18.25 7.49 -30.35
C THR A 8 19.25 7.56 -29.19
N SER A 9 19.07 8.58 -28.35
CA SER A 9 19.88 8.76 -27.13
C SER A 9 19.62 7.58 -26.20
N VAL A 10 20.44 6.55 -26.31
CA VAL A 10 20.44 5.44 -25.37
C VAL A 10 20.95 5.96 -24.03
N ARG A 11 20.03 6.11 -23.07
CA ARG A 11 20.35 6.50 -21.69
C ARG A 11 21.38 5.50 -21.13
N PRO A 12 22.54 5.96 -20.59
CA PRO A 12 23.49 5.04 -20.00
C PRO A 12 22.82 4.19 -18.91
N PRO A 13 23.11 2.87 -18.84
CA PRO A 13 22.53 2.00 -17.84
C PRO A 13 22.83 2.57 -16.44
N ARG A 14 21.79 2.67 -15.61
CA ARG A 14 21.95 3.07 -14.20
C ARG A 14 22.79 2.00 -13.49
N GLU A 15 23.66 2.43 -12.57
CA GLU A 15 24.37 1.46 -11.74
C GLU A 15 23.36 0.58 -10.98
N PRO A 16 23.64 -0.70 -10.75
CA PRO A 16 22.67 -1.66 -10.16
C PRO A 16 22.05 -1.18 -8.83
N VAL A 17 22.80 -0.44 -8.02
CA VAL A 17 22.29 0.13 -6.75
C VAL A 17 21.26 1.23 -7.01
N GLN A 18 21.47 2.08 -7.99
CA GLN A 18 20.50 3.13 -8.36
C GLN A 18 19.25 2.55 -9.00
N GLU A 19 19.41 1.51 -9.81
CA GLU A 19 18.26 0.80 -10.40
C GLU A 19 17.42 0.13 -9.32
N LEU A 20 18.05 -0.53 -8.36
CA LEU A 20 17.37 -1.14 -7.22
C LEU A 20 16.65 -0.08 -6.38
N LEU A 21 17.32 1.03 -6.04
CA LEU A 21 16.69 2.14 -5.31
C LEU A 21 15.49 2.71 -6.07
N HIS A 22 15.60 2.93 -7.37
CA HIS A 22 14.50 3.43 -8.18
C HIS A 22 13.30 2.47 -8.15
N THR A 23 13.54 1.16 -8.27
CA THR A 23 12.49 0.14 -8.15
C THR A 23 11.83 0.18 -6.77
N LEU A 24 12.64 0.22 -5.71
CA LEU A 24 12.14 0.28 -4.33
C LEU A 24 11.37 1.57 -4.02
N PHE A 25 11.80 2.74 -4.56
CA PHE A 25 11.03 3.98 -4.42
C PHE A 25 9.67 3.90 -5.11
N THR A 26 9.61 3.31 -6.28
CA THR A 26 8.36 3.08 -7.00
C THR A 26 7.42 2.19 -6.18
N GLU A 27 7.95 1.11 -5.62
CA GLU A 27 7.19 0.19 -4.77
C GLU A 27 6.76 0.87 -3.46
N LEU A 28 7.64 1.65 -2.82
CA LEU A 28 7.33 2.41 -1.61
C LEU A 28 6.20 3.40 -1.83
N PHE A 29 6.24 4.18 -2.91
CA PHE A 29 5.16 5.11 -3.24
C PHE A 29 3.83 4.37 -3.45
N GLN A 30 3.86 3.24 -4.11
CA GLN A 30 2.66 2.43 -4.35
C GLN A 30 2.12 1.79 -3.07
N THR A 31 2.99 1.33 -2.16
CA THR A 31 2.55 0.78 -0.86
C THR A 31 1.93 1.87 0.02
N GLU A 32 2.47 3.09 0.01
CA GLU A 32 1.87 4.20 0.76
C GLU A 32 0.52 4.63 0.18
N ARG A 33 0.43 4.76 -1.14
CA ARG A 33 -0.85 5.02 -1.81
C ARG A 33 -1.88 3.93 -1.52
N SER A 34 -1.46 2.67 -1.53
CA SER A 34 -2.31 1.54 -1.17
C SER A 34 -2.73 1.59 0.31
N ALA A 35 -1.81 1.93 1.21
CA ALA A 35 -2.10 2.08 2.64
C ALA A 35 -3.14 3.18 2.89
N ASP A 36 -3.03 4.32 2.22
CA ASP A 36 -4.03 5.39 2.30
C ASP A 36 -5.40 4.93 1.79
N VAL A 37 -5.48 4.54 0.52
CA VAL A 37 -6.75 4.23 -0.16
C VAL A 37 -7.48 3.07 0.52
N HIS A 38 -6.74 2.01 0.86
CA HIS A 38 -7.36 0.82 1.42
C HIS A 38 -7.72 0.97 2.89
N SER A 39 -6.89 1.68 3.66
CA SER A 39 -7.23 1.93 5.06
C SER A 39 -8.44 2.86 5.17
N THR A 40 -8.53 3.89 4.34
CA THR A 40 -9.68 4.78 4.29
C THR A 40 -10.96 4.01 3.93
N ARG A 41 -10.93 3.26 2.83
CA ARG A 41 -12.09 2.45 2.39
C ARG A 41 -12.56 1.46 3.46
N GLU A 42 -11.62 0.76 4.09
CA GLU A 42 -11.95 -0.23 5.11
C GLU A 42 -12.46 0.43 6.40
N ALA A 43 -11.89 1.58 6.78
CA ALA A 43 -12.38 2.38 7.90
C ALA A 43 -13.82 2.88 7.66
N ASP A 44 -14.15 3.30 6.45
CA ASP A 44 -15.51 3.73 6.11
C ASP A 44 -16.51 2.58 6.18
N ARG A 45 -16.11 1.37 5.76
CA ARG A 45 -16.94 0.15 5.90
C ARG A 45 -17.19 -0.24 7.35
N LEU A 46 -16.25 0.05 8.25
CA LEU A 46 -16.32 -0.24 9.68
C LEU A 46 -17.00 0.88 10.49
N GLY A 47 -17.15 2.07 9.90
CA GLY A 47 -17.83 3.20 10.51
C GLY A 47 -17.21 3.69 11.80
N GLY A 48 -17.93 3.64 12.90
CA GLY A 48 -17.48 4.07 14.23
C GLY A 48 -16.78 2.99 15.07
N ALA A 49 -16.57 1.79 14.53
CA ALA A 49 -15.96 0.69 15.26
C ALA A 49 -14.47 0.97 15.60
N PRO A 50 -13.93 0.45 16.72
CA PRO A 50 -12.53 0.66 17.11
C PRO A 50 -11.51 0.35 16.02
N PRO A 51 -11.64 -0.72 15.20
CA PRO A 51 -10.71 -0.99 14.11
C PRO A 51 -10.66 0.12 13.06
N ALA A 52 -11.75 0.86 12.82
CA ALA A 52 -11.77 1.97 11.87
C ALA A 52 -10.85 3.11 12.28
N LEU A 53 -10.78 3.42 13.59
CA LEU A 53 -9.88 4.47 14.08
C LEU A 53 -8.41 4.11 13.84
N ALA A 54 -8.02 2.87 14.09
CA ALA A 54 -6.66 2.40 13.84
C ALA A 54 -6.28 2.54 12.36
N LEU A 55 -7.18 2.19 11.45
CA LEU A 55 -6.97 2.33 10.00
C LEU A 55 -6.84 3.80 9.56
N ARG A 56 -7.67 4.70 10.10
CA ARG A 56 -7.59 6.15 9.79
C ARG A 56 -6.24 6.75 10.19
N LEU A 57 -5.65 6.32 11.30
CA LEU A 57 -4.32 6.76 11.69
C LEU A 57 -3.24 6.31 10.71
N VAL A 58 -3.33 5.09 10.18
CA VAL A 58 -2.42 4.61 9.14
C VAL A 58 -2.61 5.41 7.85
N ALA A 59 -3.85 5.66 7.42
CA ALA A 59 -4.14 6.46 6.24
C ALA A 59 -3.54 7.87 6.34
N ALA A 60 -3.75 8.54 7.47
CA ALA A 60 -3.18 9.88 7.72
C ALA A 60 -1.65 9.89 7.66
N HIS A 61 -0.99 8.88 8.25
CA HIS A 61 0.46 8.77 8.17
C HIS A 61 0.93 8.52 6.72
N ALA A 62 0.23 7.68 5.96
CA ALA A 62 0.56 7.41 4.58
C ALA A 62 0.43 8.67 3.70
N GLN A 63 -0.63 9.46 3.88
CA GLN A 63 -0.81 10.73 3.19
C GLN A 63 0.33 11.71 3.47
N GLY A 64 0.75 11.84 4.73
CA GLY A 64 1.88 12.69 5.10
C GLY A 64 3.20 12.23 4.46
N ALA A 65 3.46 10.94 4.44
CA ALA A 65 4.71 10.39 3.91
C ALA A 65 4.86 10.51 2.40
N MET A 66 3.76 10.47 1.62
CA MET A 66 3.81 10.48 0.15
C MET A 66 4.52 11.71 -0.42
N GLY A 67 4.35 12.88 0.18
CA GLY A 67 5.04 14.10 -0.25
C GLY A 67 6.56 13.99 -0.11
N GLU A 68 7.03 13.58 1.07
CA GLU A 68 8.46 13.40 1.36
C GLU A 68 9.10 12.32 0.48
N ILE A 69 8.41 11.21 0.21
CA ILE A 69 8.89 10.14 -0.67
C ILE A 69 9.14 10.68 -2.07
N VAL A 70 8.23 11.51 -2.58
CA VAL A 70 8.38 12.12 -3.91
C VAL A 70 9.58 13.07 -3.94
N GLU A 71 9.72 13.95 -2.96
CA GLU A 71 10.86 14.87 -2.86
C GLU A 71 12.20 14.11 -2.79
N LEU A 72 12.26 13.07 -2.00
CA LEU A 72 13.44 12.20 -1.88
C LEU A 72 13.77 11.47 -3.20
N ALA A 73 12.75 11.04 -3.93
CA ALA A 73 12.92 10.41 -5.24
C ALA A 73 13.42 11.40 -6.30
N GLU A 74 12.81 12.58 -6.36
CA GLU A 74 13.20 13.65 -7.28
C GLU A 74 14.65 14.12 -7.04
N ALA A 75 15.06 14.29 -5.79
CA ALA A 75 16.43 14.64 -5.42
C ALA A 75 17.48 13.60 -5.88
N ARG A 76 17.06 12.36 -6.14
CA ARG A 76 17.89 11.26 -6.65
C ARG A 76 17.73 11.00 -8.16
N GLY A 77 16.99 11.87 -8.83
CA GLY A 77 16.74 11.75 -10.28
C GLY A 77 15.71 10.70 -10.66
N PHE A 78 14.84 10.28 -9.74
CA PHE A 78 13.77 9.29 -9.97
C PHE A 78 12.43 9.98 -10.25
N ALA A 79 12.41 10.88 -11.23
CA ALA A 79 11.24 11.72 -11.54
C ALA A 79 9.99 10.94 -11.98
N ASP A 80 10.14 9.70 -12.41
CA ASP A 80 9.08 8.79 -12.88
C ASP A 80 8.49 7.89 -11.77
N THR A 81 8.89 8.08 -10.52
CA THR A 81 8.40 7.30 -9.37
C THR A 81 6.88 7.33 -9.25
N ARG A 82 6.24 8.47 -9.57
CA ARG A 82 4.77 8.62 -9.59
C ARG A 82 4.10 7.89 -10.75
N ALA A 83 4.82 7.67 -11.85
CA ALA A 83 4.28 7.10 -13.08
C ALA A 83 4.33 5.58 -13.13
N GLY A 84 4.89 4.94 -12.09
CA GLY A 84 5.05 3.49 -12.01
C GLY A 84 3.74 2.71 -11.99
N VAL A 85 3.12 2.58 -13.14
CA VAL A 85 1.85 1.84 -13.38
C VAL A 85 2.09 0.33 -13.50
N GLY A 86 3.25 -0.21 -13.17
CA GLY A 86 3.58 -1.57 -13.58
C GLY A 86 3.85 -2.60 -12.49
N VAL A 87 4.40 -2.23 -11.34
CA VAL A 87 4.94 -3.21 -10.38
C VAL A 87 4.07 -3.38 -9.13
N GLY A 88 3.28 -2.38 -8.75
CA GLY A 88 2.33 -2.45 -7.62
C GLY A 88 1.12 -3.35 -7.84
N SER A 89 1.03 -3.98 -9.00
CA SER A 89 -0.14 -4.74 -9.41
C SER A 89 -0.33 -6.07 -8.66
N MET A 90 0.68 -6.61 -7.99
CA MET A 90 0.50 -7.91 -7.31
C MET A 90 -0.48 -7.82 -6.13
N PHE A 91 -0.40 -6.78 -5.30
CA PHE A 91 -1.38 -6.60 -4.22
C PHE A 91 -2.71 -6.00 -4.69
N SER A 92 -2.71 -5.11 -5.69
CA SER A 92 -3.95 -4.61 -6.29
C SER A 92 -4.65 -5.70 -7.11
N GLN A 93 -3.95 -6.51 -7.90
CA GLN A 93 -4.54 -7.64 -8.63
C GLN A 93 -5.07 -8.74 -7.71
N PHE A 94 -4.40 -9.02 -6.58
CA PHE A 94 -4.91 -9.95 -5.57
C PHE A 94 -6.21 -9.45 -4.93
N ARG A 95 -6.43 -8.16 -4.93
CA ARG A 95 -7.58 -7.48 -4.33
C ARG A 95 -8.68 -7.17 -5.32
N ASP A 96 -8.34 -6.70 -6.52
CA ASP A 96 -9.31 -6.40 -7.60
C ASP A 96 -9.91 -7.69 -8.19
N GLY A 97 -9.17 -8.81 -8.13
CA GLY A 97 -9.68 -10.13 -8.51
C GLY A 97 -10.60 -10.79 -7.47
N LEU A 98 -10.55 -10.36 -6.21
CA LEU A 98 -11.52 -10.71 -5.18
C LEU A 98 -12.53 -9.56 -5.10
N ALA A 99 -13.58 -9.62 -5.95
CA ALA A 99 -14.67 -8.64 -5.94
C ALA A 99 -14.98 -8.25 -4.47
N ASP A 100 -14.79 -6.98 -4.13
CA ASP A 100 -14.90 -6.39 -2.77
C ASP A 100 -16.18 -6.79 -2.00
N HIS A 101 -17.14 -7.37 -2.69
CA HIS A 101 -18.43 -7.79 -2.17
C HIS A 101 -18.51 -9.26 -1.73
N LEU A 102 -17.45 -10.06 -1.95
CA LEU A 102 -17.44 -11.50 -1.68
C LEU A 102 -16.62 -11.90 -0.45
N ILE A 103 -15.80 -10.99 0.09
CA ILE A 103 -15.00 -11.26 1.28
C ILE A 103 -15.61 -10.63 2.53
N SER A 104 -15.51 -11.34 3.65
CA SER A 104 -15.95 -10.83 4.96
C SER A 104 -15.12 -9.62 5.39
N ARG A 105 -15.71 -8.75 6.23
CA ARG A 105 -15.02 -7.57 6.78
C ARG A 105 -13.71 -7.94 7.48
N GLU A 106 -13.72 -8.99 8.29
CA GLU A 106 -12.52 -9.46 8.98
C GLU A 106 -11.42 -9.89 8.02
N ARG A 107 -11.77 -10.62 6.97
CA ARG A 107 -10.80 -11.04 5.94
C ARG A 107 -10.23 -9.84 5.18
N SER A 108 -11.07 -8.88 4.79
CA SER A 108 -10.65 -7.63 4.15
C SER A 108 -9.68 -6.85 5.03
N TYR A 109 -9.99 -6.74 6.32
CA TYR A 109 -9.14 -6.09 7.31
C TYR A 109 -7.75 -6.76 7.41
N ARG A 110 -7.69 -8.10 7.48
CA ARG A 110 -6.42 -8.84 7.49
C ARG A 110 -5.59 -8.65 6.22
N VAL A 111 -6.23 -8.58 5.05
CA VAL A 111 -5.55 -8.31 3.80
C VAL A 111 -4.96 -6.89 3.80
N THR A 112 -5.69 -5.91 4.32
CA THR A 112 -5.19 -4.54 4.49
C THR A 112 -3.98 -4.50 5.45
N LEU A 113 -4.05 -5.20 6.58
CA LEU A 113 -2.92 -5.33 7.51
C LEU A 113 -1.70 -6.01 6.87
N LEU A 114 -1.91 -7.02 6.02
CA LEU A 114 -0.82 -7.67 5.29
C LEU A 114 -0.10 -6.69 4.35
N GLY A 115 -0.86 -5.84 3.64
CA GLY A 115 -0.29 -4.79 2.80
C GLY A 115 0.54 -3.78 3.60
N MET A 116 0.10 -3.39 4.80
CA MET A 116 0.86 -2.51 5.69
C MET A 116 2.19 -3.12 6.12
N ARG A 117 2.21 -4.41 6.45
CA ARG A 117 3.44 -5.15 6.83
C ARG A 117 4.41 -5.23 5.65
N HIS A 118 3.90 -5.52 4.46
CA HIS A 118 4.70 -5.50 3.24
C HIS A 118 5.33 -4.10 3.02
N GLY A 119 4.58 -3.01 3.17
CA GLY A 119 5.13 -1.65 3.08
C GLY A 119 6.28 -1.40 4.07
N MET A 120 6.19 -1.93 5.30
CA MET A 120 7.30 -1.84 6.27
C MET A 120 8.54 -2.61 5.80
N ASP A 121 8.39 -3.75 5.12
CA ASP A 121 9.51 -4.52 4.59
C ASP A 121 10.15 -3.81 3.39
N VAL A 122 9.36 -3.14 2.56
CA VAL A 122 9.87 -2.27 1.48
C VAL A 122 10.73 -1.15 2.06
N VAL A 123 10.25 -0.43 3.09
CA VAL A 123 11.03 0.65 3.74
C VAL A 123 12.31 0.11 4.37
N ARG A 124 12.29 -1.07 4.99
CA ARG A 124 13.51 -1.72 5.51
C ARG A 124 14.50 -2.00 4.39
N SER A 125 14.02 -2.48 3.23
CA SER A 125 14.86 -2.74 2.07
C SER A 125 15.48 -1.45 1.53
N VAL A 126 14.70 -0.36 1.40
CA VAL A 126 15.21 0.97 1.03
C VAL A 126 16.30 1.41 2.01
N ARG A 127 16.07 1.26 3.33
CA ARG A 127 17.05 1.63 4.35
C ARG A 127 18.36 0.87 4.20
N PHE A 128 18.32 -0.45 4.04
CA PHE A 128 19.54 -1.25 3.88
C PHE A 128 20.34 -0.88 2.63
N VAL A 129 19.66 -0.59 1.52
CA VAL A 129 20.33 -0.14 0.29
C VAL A 129 20.91 1.26 0.48
N ALA A 130 20.20 2.17 1.18
CA ALA A 130 20.69 3.50 1.51
C ALA A 130 21.96 3.44 2.41
N GLU A 131 21.94 2.59 3.44
CA GLU A 131 23.09 2.36 4.33
C GLU A 131 24.31 1.85 3.54
N ALA A 132 24.11 0.86 2.67
CA ALA A 132 25.16 0.31 1.82
C ALA A 132 25.72 1.34 0.82
N ALA A 133 24.89 2.30 0.38
CA ALA A 133 25.29 3.38 -0.51
C ALA A 133 25.88 4.62 0.22
N GLY A 134 25.85 4.63 1.55
CA GLY A 134 26.28 5.79 2.36
C GLY A 134 25.29 6.97 2.32
N ASP A 135 24.05 6.74 1.88
CA ASP A 135 22.96 7.75 1.86
C ASP A 135 22.32 7.87 3.25
N THR A 136 22.99 8.63 4.11
CA THR A 136 22.54 8.83 5.50
C THR A 136 21.19 9.54 5.60
N GLY A 137 20.89 10.47 4.67
CA GLY A 137 19.61 11.18 4.64
C GLY A 137 18.43 10.24 4.41
N LEU A 138 18.56 9.37 3.40
CA LEU A 138 17.54 8.38 3.10
C LEU A 138 17.40 7.33 4.21
N SER A 139 18.51 6.86 4.77
CA SER A 139 18.50 5.92 5.89
C SER A 139 17.78 6.50 7.12
N THR A 140 18.04 7.78 7.44
CA THR A 140 17.37 8.49 8.54
C THR A 140 15.88 8.64 8.29
N PHE A 141 15.46 9.02 7.07
CA PHE A 141 14.05 9.07 6.71
C PHE A 141 13.37 7.71 6.93
N CYS A 142 13.96 6.63 6.41
CA CYS A 142 13.40 5.29 6.56
C CYS A 142 13.28 4.87 8.03
N GLN A 143 14.27 5.20 8.85
CA GLN A 143 14.25 4.90 10.29
C GLN A 143 13.10 5.66 10.98
N THR A 144 12.99 6.96 10.77
CA THR A 144 11.91 7.79 11.32
C THR A 144 10.54 7.30 10.87
N TRP A 145 10.41 6.98 9.59
CA TRP A 145 9.17 6.42 9.05
C TRP A 145 8.77 5.10 9.74
N LEU A 146 9.73 4.18 9.94
CA LEU A 146 9.48 2.91 10.63
C LEU A 146 9.08 3.10 12.10
N GLU A 147 9.72 4.04 12.80
CA GLU A 147 9.40 4.38 14.20
C GLU A 147 7.97 4.88 14.35
N HIS A 148 7.46 5.64 13.38
CA HIS A 148 6.09 6.12 13.40
C HIS A 148 5.10 5.06 12.91
N ARG A 149 5.43 4.28 11.88
CA ARG A 149 4.51 3.31 11.26
C ARG A 149 4.34 2.05 12.09
N ALA A 150 5.40 1.52 12.71
CA ALA A 150 5.33 0.25 13.42
C ALA A 150 4.25 0.24 14.51
N PRO A 151 4.18 1.21 15.43
CA PRO A 151 3.14 1.22 16.46
C PRO A 151 1.71 1.37 15.89
N LEU A 152 1.54 2.01 14.74
CA LEU A 152 0.24 2.10 14.07
C LEU A 152 -0.18 0.74 13.51
N VAL A 153 0.73 0.00 12.89
CA VAL A 153 0.48 -1.35 12.36
C VAL A 153 0.20 -2.34 13.51
N ASP A 154 0.92 -2.23 14.61
CA ASP A 154 0.68 -3.04 15.82
C ASP A 154 -0.71 -2.75 16.41
N ARG A 155 -1.14 -1.48 16.41
CA ARG A 155 -2.50 -1.11 16.82
C ARG A 155 -3.54 -1.71 15.89
N VAL A 156 -3.34 -1.66 14.56
CA VAL A 156 -4.24 -2.32 13.60
C VAL A 156 -4.29 -3.83 13.88
N ALA A 157 -3.14 -4.48 14.14
CA ALA A 157 -3.10 -5.90 14.47
C ALA A 157 -3.84 -6.24 15.76
N ALA A 158 -3.72 -5.40 16.80
CA ALA A 158 -4.42 -5.59 18.08
C ALA A 158 -5.96 -5.55 17.93
N GLU A 159 -6.46 -4.74 17.00
CA GLU A 159 -7.90 -4.65 16.72
C GLU A 159 -8.50 -5.91 16.07
N LEU A 160 -7.70 -6.89 15.65
CA LEU A 160 -8.21 -8.20 15.24
C LEU A 160 -9.03 -8.88 16.36
N ALA A 161 -8.68 -8.62 17.63
CA ALA A 161 -9.44 -9.10 18.77
C ALA A 161 -10.89 -8.55 18.83
N TRP A 162 -11.15 -7.38 18.24
CA TRP A 162 -12.49 -6.83 18.15
C TRP A 162 -13.41 -7.73 17.31
N PHE A 163 -12.92 -8.23 16.17
CA PHE A 163 -13.68 -9.13 15.30
C PHE A 163 -14.03 -10.46 15.98
N ALA A 164 -13.12 -10.99 16.83
CA ALA A 164 -13.41 -12.19 17.59
C ALA A 164 -14.54 -11.97 18.63
N ARG A 165 -14.64 -10.76 19.17
CA ARG A 165 -15.74 -10.38 20.09
C ARG A 165 -17.04 -9.96 19.38
N ASN A 166 -16.97 -9.70 18.07
CA ASN A 166 -18.09 -9.23 17.23
C ASN A 166 -18.20 -10.09 15.96
N PRO A 167 -18.50 -11.41 16.08
CA PRO A 167 -18.44 -12.34 14.96
C PRO A 167 -19.46 -12.02 13.86
N GLU A 168 -20.60 -11.44 14.19
CA GLU A 168 -21.60 -11.01 13.20
C GLU A 168 -21.01 -9.93 12.29
N SER A 169 -20.42 -8.88 12.88
CA SER A 169 -19.74 -7.83 12.12
C SER A 169 -18.53 -8.36 11.33
N ALA A 170 -17.81 -9.35 11.87
CA ALA A 170 -16.70 -9.98 11.18
C ALA A 170 -17.11 -10.65 9.87
N LEU A 171 -18.30 -11.27 9.86
CA LEU A 171 -18.84 -12.04 8.72
C LEU A 171 -19.61 -11.17 7.70
N GLU A 172 -19.95 -9.92 8.05
CA GLU A 172 -20.61 -9.03 7.12
C GLU A 172 -19.82 -8.83 5.82
N GLY A 173 -20.53 -8.71 4.71
CA GLY A 173 -19.94 -8.55 3.37
C GLY A 173 -19.58 -9.87 2.67
N GLY A 174 -19.51 -11.00 3.40
CA GLY A 174 -19.22 -12.30 2.82
C GLY A 174 -20.48 -13.00 2.25
N LYS A 175 -20.88 -14.09 2.90
CA LYS A 175 -21.95 -14.99 2.41
C LYS A 175 -23.38 -14.41 2.45
N GLY A 176 -23.63 -13.32 3.19
CA GLY A 176 -24.99 -12.77 3.37
C GLY A 176 -25.52 -12.03 2.14
N GLN A 177 -24.71 -11.23 1.50
CA GLN A 177 -25.16 -10.41 0.37
C GLN A 177 -25.38 -11.20 -0.93
N TRP A 178 -24.60 -12.27 -1.18
CA TRP A 178 -24.83 -13.07 -2.37
C TRP A 178 -26.12 -13.89 -2.29
N LYS A 179 -26.51 -14.39 -1.08
CA LYS A 179 -27.80 -15.06 -0.86
C LYS A 179 -28.96 -14.10 -1.06
N ALA A 180 -28.86 -12.88 -0.54
CA ALA A 180 -29.88 -11.84 -0.74
C ALA A 180 -30.01 -11.42 -2.21
N ARG A 181 -28.88 -11.30 -2.93
CA ARG A 181 -28.88 -11.02 -4.37
C ARG A 181 -29.42 -12.17 -5.21
N LEU A 182 -29.06 -13.42 -4.89
CA LEU A 182 -29.65 -14.60 -5.56
C LEU A 182 -31.15 -14.72 -5.27
N ALA A 183 -31.58 -14.51 -4.04
CA ALA A 183 -33.01 -14.50 -3.70
C ALA A 183 -33.75 -13.39 -4.46
N GLY A 184 -33.18 -12.18 -4.54
CA GLY A 184 -33.75 -11.07 -5.32
C GLY A 184 -33.74 -11.32 -6.82
N ALA A 185 -32.67 -11.93 -7.38
CA ALA A 185 -32.60 -12.28 -8.79
C ALA A 185 -33.49 -13.45 -9.21
N LEU A 186 -33.82 -14.32 -8.25
CA LEU A 186 -34.72 -15.47 -8.45
C LEU A 186 -36.16 -15.18 -8.06
N GLY A 187 -36.47 -13.94 -7.64
CA GLY A 187 -37.82 -13.55 -7.22
C GLY A 187 -38.36 -14.31 -5.98
N LEU A 188 -37.46 -14.81 -5.14
CA LEU A 188 -37.74 -15.60 -3.94
C LEU A 188 -37.70 -14.70 -2.68
N GLY A 189 -38.34 -13.52 -2.75
CA GLY A 189 -38.47 -12.58 -1.64
C GLY A 189 -39.94 -12.41 -1.27
#